data_95f89bfa6786cfd1aae7f63b2aecbc66
#
_entry.id   95f89bfa6786cfd1aae7f63b2aecbc66
#
_cell.length_a   1.000
_cell.length_b   1.000
_cell.length_c   1.000
_cell.angle_alpha   90.00
_cell.angle_beta   90.00
_cell.angle_gamma   90.00
#
_symmetry.space_group_name_H-M   'P 1'
#
loop_
_entity.id
_entity.type
_entity.pdbx_description
1 polymer ?
#
loop_
_entity_poly.entity_id
_entity_poly.type
_entity_poly.pdbx_seq_one_letter_code
_entity_poly.pdbx_strand_id
1 'polypeptide(L)'
;EGNVPVFYATLQFFIVYLLCNSPARQIAKQTAAIHNAAENFLLLIKQAITLQQLPSSLQKEVETLRNAQQQATLLNSIINRLDRRGNILGLMLIDTFGLNDYFLIREYLRWEADFKNQIEAEVVALSHIDALVSWGRFAYNHPEATTAEVTSDTNVSVEAEEIYHPFLGTKAIKNNFSIVNGSYTIVTGANMAGKSTFLRTIGINYILARNGGPVFAKRMRTSTFN
;
A
#
# COMPACT_ATOMS: atom_id res chain seq x y z
N GLU A 1 -14.45 14.20 60.87
CA GLU A 1 -13.26 13.52 60.29
C GLU A 1 -13.58 12.72 59.01
N GLY A 2 -14.87 12.52 58.65
CA GLY A 2 -15.26 11.70 57.48
C GLY A 2 -15.14 12.37 56.08
N ASN A 3 -14.96 13.68 55.99
CA ASN A 3 -15.02 14.41 54.69
C ASN A 3 -13.66 14.65 54.02
N VAL A 4 -12.55 14.40 54.72
CA VAL A 4 -11.20 14.64 54.22
C VAL A 4 -10.86 13.78 52.99
N PRO A 5 -11.10 12.46 52.96
CA PRO A 5 -10.81 11.63 51.81
C PRO A 5 -11.68 11.98 50.60
N VAL A 6 -12.93 12.38 50.80
CA VAL A 6 -13.84 12.80 49.72
C VAL A 6 -13.36 14.10 49.07
N PHE A 7 -12.87 15.06 49.88
CA PHE A 7 -12.31 16.31 49.38
C PHE A 7 -11.06 16.07 48.52
N TYR A 8 -10.15 15.21 48.94
CA TYR A 8 -8.96 14.88 48.14
C TYR A 8 -9.32 14.16 46.85
N ALA A 9 -10.27 13.23 46.86
CA ALA A 9 -10.74 12.53 45.67
C ALA A 9 -11.39 13.49 44.65
N THR A 10 -12.23 14.43 45.13
CA THR A 10 -12.85 15.46 44.26
C THR A 10 -11.84 16.45 43.71
N LEU A 11 -10.86 16.87 44.52
CA LEU A 11 -9.77 17.75 44.08
C LEU A 11 -8.89 17.04 43.03
N GLN A 12 -8.52 15.78 43.25
CA GLN A 12 -7.77 14.97 42.32
C GLN A 12 -8.52 14.81 40.98
N PHE A 13 -9.82 14.48 41.03
CA PHE A 13 -10.65 14.39 39.82
C PHE A 13 -10.63 15.71 39.04
N PHE A 14 -10.80 16.85 39.74
CA PHE A 14 -10.84 18.15 39.08
C PHE A 14 -9.50 18.51 38.40
N ILE A 15 -8.38 18.21 39.08
CA ILE A 15 -7.03 18.41 38.53
C ILE A 15 -6.82 17.51 37.28
N VAL A 16 -7.13 16.22 37.36
CA VAL A 16 -6.98 15.28 36.23
C VAL A 16 -7.89 15.70 35.09
N TYR A 17 -9.13 16.07 35.37
CA TYR A 17 -10.07 16.57 34.37
C TYR A 17 -9.54 17.81 33.64
N LEU A 18 -9.02 18.80 34.37
CA LEU A 18 -8.47 20.02 33.78
C LEU A 18 -7.22 19.73 32.91
N LEU A 19 -6.33 18.86 33.37
CA LEU A 19 -5.08 18.57 32.70
C LEU A 19 -5.29 17.65 31.47
N CYS A 20 -6.21 16.69 31.57
CA CYS A 20 -6.37 15.66 30.53
C CYS A 20 -7.49 15.95 29.50
N ASN A 21 -8.49 16.78 29.87
CA ASN A 21 -9.65 17.01 29.02
C ASN A 21 -9.28 17.70 27.69
N SER A 22 -8.40 18.71 27.71
CA SER A 22 -7.98 19.40 26.49
C SER A 22 -7.18 18.50 25.54
N PRO A 23 -6.08 17.85 25.99
CA PRO A 23 -5.32 16.93 25.12
C PRO A 23 -6.18 15.74 24.63
N ALA A 24 -7.01 15.17 25.50
CA ALA A 24 -7.86 14.05 25.11
C ALA A 24 -8.90 14.42 24.04
N ARG A 25 -9.51 15.60 24.13
CA ARG A 25 -10.41 16.11 23.07
C ARG A 25 -9.68 16.39 21.77
N GLN A 26 -8.46 16.88 21.83
CA GLN A 26 -7.65 17.12 20.65
C GLN A 26 -7.29 15.79 19.97
N ILE A 27 -6.85 14.79 20.73
CA ILE A 27 -6.56 13.44 20.23
C ILE A 27 -7.83 12.83 19.63
N ALA A 28 -8.96 12.85 20.33
CA ALA A 28 -10.22 12.32 19.82
C ALA A 28 -10.66 12.97 18.50
N LYS A 29 -10.47 14.29 18.35
CA LYS A 29 -10.76 14.98 17.10
C LYS A 29 -9.81 14.59 15.97
N GLN A 30 -8.52 14.42 16.26
CA GLN A 30 -7.53 13.99 15.27
C GLN A 30 -7.76 12.53 14.86
N THR A 31 -8.02 11.64 15.81
CA THR A 31 -8.26 10.22 15.53
C THR A 31 -9.57 9.98 14.81
N ALA A 32 -10.63 10.75 15.10
CA ALA A 32 -11.89 10.66 14.37
C ALA A 32 -11.72 10.94 12.87
N ALA A 33 -10.82 11.87 12.51
CA ALA A 33 -10.55 12.18 11.11
C ALA A 33 -9.87 11.03 10.35
N ILE A 34 -9.07 10.20 11.04
CA ILE A 34 -8.31 9.11 10.44
C ILE A 34 -8.91 7.72 10.70
N HIS A 35 -9.95 7.62 11.53
CA HIS A 35 -10.53 6.34 11.97
C HIS A 35 -10.91 5.45 10.78
N ASN A 36 -11.72 5.96 9.86
CA ASN A 36 -12.15 5.23 8.66
C ASN A 36 -10.98 4.84 7.75
N ALA A 37 -9.98 5.74 7.63
CA ALA A 37 -8.78 5.44 6.85
C ALA A 37 -7.93 4.34 7.50
N ALA A 38 -7.80 4.36 8.82
CA ALA A 38 -7.07 3.34 9.59
C ALA A 38 -7.78 1.97 9.52
N GLU A 39 -9.11 1.93 9.59
CA GLU A 39 -9.88 0.68 9.42
C GLU A 39 -9.72 0.10 8.02
N ASN A 40 -9.84 0.91 6.97
CA ASN A 40 -9.63 0.48 5.60
C ASN A 40 -8.20 -0.01 5.37
N PHE A 41 -7.20 0.68 5.91
CA PHE A 41 -5.80 0.28 5.84
C PHE A 41 -5.58 -1.07 6.53
N LEU A 42 -6.13 -1.26 7.72
CA LEU A 42 -6.07 -2.53 8.44
C LEU A 42 -6.74 -3.68 7.65
N LEU A 43 -7.85 -3.42 6.96
CA LEU A 43 -8.52 -4.40 6.11
C LEU A 43 -7.63 -4.84 4.95
N LEU A 44 -7.00 -3.88 4.26
CA LEU A 44 -6.06 -4.15 3.16
C LEU A 44 -4.85 -4.96 3.64
N ILE A 45 -4.27 -4.59 4.78
CA ILE A 45 -3.16 -5.35 5.38
C ILE A 45 -3.58 -6.79 5.67
N LYS A 46 -4.75 -7.00 6.29
CA LYS A 46 -5.25 -8.35 6.58
C LYS A 46 -5.40 -9.17 5.31
N GLN A 47 -5.95 -8.60 4.24
CA GLN A 47 -6.07 -9.27 2.95
C GLN A 47 -4.69 -9.61 2.38
N ALA A 48 -3.74 -8.68 2.40
CA ALA A 48 -2.39 -8.90 1.89
C ALA A 48 -1.63 -10.03 2.63
N ILE A 49 -1.77 -10.10 3.96
CA ILE A 49 -1.10 -11.13 4.78
C ILE A 49 -1.75 -12.52 4.61
N THR A 50 -3.05 -12.58 4.30
CA THR A 50 -3.77 -13.85 4.12
C THR A 50 -3.57 -14.50 2.74
N LEU A 51 -2.86 -13.83 1.81
CA LEU A 51 -2.49 -14.44 0.53
C LEU A 51 -1.69 -15.72 0.78
N GLN A 52 -2.19 -16.83 0.24
CA GLN A 52 -1.51 -18.12 0.34
C GLN A 52 -0.34 -18.18 -0.65
N GLN A 53 0.76 -18.81 -0.23
CA GLN A 53 1.92 -19.08 -1.08
C GLN A 53 2.65 -17.81 -1.58
N LEU A 54 2.84 -16.83 -0.70
CA LEU A 54 3.70 -15.69 -1.03
C LEU A 54 5.16 -16.15 -1.26
N PRO A 55 5.81 -15.68 -2.32
CA PRO A 55 7.21 -15.97 -2.57
C PRO A 55 8.11 -15.56 -1.39
N SER A 56 9.21 -16.30 -1.19
CA SER A 56 10.18 -15.97 -0.14
C SER A 56 10.79 -14.56 -0.32
N SER A 57 10.79 -14.03 -1.54
CA SER A 57 11.24 -12.67 -1.84
C SER A 57 10.39 -11.58 -1.19
N LEU A 58 9.14 -11.88 -0.77
CA LEU A 58 8.21 -10.94 -0.12
C LEU A 58 8.16 -11.07 1.40
N GLN A 59 9.03 -11.86 2.01
CA GLN A 59 9.03 -12.05 3.47
C GLN A 59 9.20 -10.74 4.23
N LYS A 60 10.03 -9.84 3.73
CA LYS A 60 10.28 -8.53 4.35
C LYS A 60 9.01 -7.67 4.35
N GLU A 61 8.31 -7.61 3.23
CA GLU A 61 7.04 -6.88 3.09
C GLU A 61 5.97 -7.46 4.02
N VAL A 62 5.86 -8.78 4.07
CA VAL A 62 4.90 -9.48 4.95
C VAL A 62 5.20 -9.21 6.42
N GLU A 63 6.46 -9.23 6.83
CA GLU A 63 6.86 -8.91 8.21
C GLU A 63 6.54 -7.46 8.56
N THR A 64 6.86 -6.52 7.66
CA THR A 64 6.51 -5.10 7.80
C THR A 64 5.01 -4.93 7.98
N LEU A 65 4.19 -5.60 7.16
CA LEU A 65 2.73 -5.53 7.25
C LEU A 65 2.15 -6.21 8.50
N ARG A 66 2.78 -7.26 9.02
CA ARG A 66 2.39 -7.84 10.32
C ARG A 66 2.60 -6.88 11.47
N ASN A 67 3.71 -6.16 11.46
CA ASN A 67 3.98 -5.11 12.45
C ASN A 67 2.96 -3.97 12.30
N ALA A 68 2.68 -3.53 11.09
CA ALA A 68 1.63 -2.55 10.79
C ALA A 68 0.25 -3.00 11.31
N GLN A 69 -0.11 -4.27 11.15
CA GLN A 69 -1.36 -4.83 11.67
C GLN A 69 -1.45 -4.71 13.19
N GLN A 70 -0.36 -5.01 13.90
CA GLN A 70 -0.32 -4.89 15.36
C GLN A 70 -0.50 -3.43 15.80
N GLN A 71 0.20 -2.50 15.14
CA GLN A 71 0.11 -1.07 15.42
C GLN A 71 -1.27 -0.49 15.12
N ALA A 72 -1.88 -0.86 13.98
CA ALA A 72 -3.23 -0.44 13.65
C ALA A 72 -4.28 -1.03 14.60
N THR A 73 -4.10 -2.26 15.08
CA THR A 73 -4.99 -2.87 16.08
C THR A 73 -4.89 -2.15 17.42
N LEU A 74 -3.68 -1.76 17.84
CA LEU A 74 -3.46 -0.97 19.05
C LEU A 74 -4.13 0.39 18.92
N LEU A 75 -3.94 1.11 17.81
CA LEU A 75 -4.62 2.38 17.55
C LEU A 75 -6.13 2.26 17.67
N ASN A 76 -6.74 1.26 17.01
CA ASN A 76 -8.17 1.03 17.10
C ASN A 76 -8.64 0.78 18.54
N SER A 77 -7.85 0.09 19.35
CA SER A 77 -8.17 -0.11 20.76
C SER A 77 -8.15 1.21 21.55
N ILE A 78 -7.19 2.08 21.25
CA ILE A 78 -7.08 3.42 21.87
C ILE A 78 -8.27 4.29 21.45
N ILE A 79 -8.59 4.33 20.15
CA ILE A 79 -9.74 5.10 19.62
C ILE A 79 -11.04 4.63 20.29
N ASN A 80 -11.30 3.34 20.31
CA ASN A 80 -12.50 2.78 20.91
C ASN A 80 -12.65 3.12 22.42
N ARG A 81 -11.53 3.21 23.13
CA ARG A 81 -11.53 3.64 24.54
C ARG A 81 -11.78 5.14 24.67
N LEU A 82 -11.29 5.96 23.73
CA LEU A 82 -11.58 7.39 23.68
C LEU A 82 -13.05 7.66 23.35
N ASP A 83 -13.65 6.92 22.43
CA ASP A 83 -15.04 7.11 22.00
C ASP A 83 -16.06 6.71 23.07
N ARG A 84 -15.74 5.73 23.94
CA ARG A 84 -16.59 5.33 25.07
C ARG A 84 -16.77 6.43 26.13
N ARG A 85 -16.00 7.52 26.06
CA ARG A 85 -16.11 8.70 26.92
C ARG A 85 -17.42 9.48 26.76
N GLY A 86 -18.22 9.20 25.72
CA GLY A 86 -19.53 9.82 25.54
C GLY A 86 -20.51 9.56 26.67
N ASN A 87 -20.22 8.66 27.59
CA ASN A 87 -21.07 8.34 28.73
C ASN A 87 -20.54 9.00 30.03
N ILE A 88 -21.05 10.20 30.34
CA ILE A 88 -20.60 11.08 31.44
C ILE A 88 -20.57 10.37 32.79
N LEU A 89 -21.53 9.46 33.07
CA LEU A 89 -21.61 8.72 34.33
C LEU A 89 -20.49 7.68 34.48
N GLY A 90 -20.11 7.02 33.37
CA GLY A 90 -18.98 6.07 33.32
C GLY A 90 -17.64 6.75 33.55
N LEU A 91 -17.46 7.95 32.98
CA LEU A 91 -16.27 8.79 33.16
C LEU A 91 -16.05 9.19 34.64
N MET A 92 -17.11 9.66 35.32
CA MET A 92 -16.98 10.09 36.71
C MET A 92 -16.49 8.97 37.63
N LEU A 93 -16.87 7.73 37.42
CA LEU A 93 -16.48 6.61 38.27
C LEU A 93 -15.07 6.07 37.92
N ILE A 94 -14.72 6.00 36.66
CA ILE A 94 -13.46 5.38 36.20
C ILE A 94 -12.28 6.35 36.36
N ASP A 95 -12.46 7.63 36.03
CA ASP A 95 -11.38 8.64 36.10
C ASP A 95 -11.10 9.12 37.50
N THR A 96 -12.09 9.09 38.41
CA THR A 96 -11.90 9.50 39.83
C THR A 96 -10.88 8.61 40.54
N PHE A 97 -10.80 7.33 40.20
CA PHE A 97 -9.94 6.36 40.89
C PHE A 97 -8.75 5.87 40.07
N GLY A 98 -8.75 6.00 38.74
CA GLY A 98 -7.84 5.25 37.87
C GLY A 98 -6.83 6.05 37.05
N LEU A 99 -6.87 7.39 37.03
CA LEU A 99 -6.02 8.16 36.10
C LEU A 99 -6.07 7.62 34.65
N ASN A 100 -7.18 6.98 34.29
CA ASN A 100 -7.32 6.24 33.05
C ASN A 100 -7.04 7.12 31.81
N ASP A 101 -7.46 8.37 31.85
CA ASP A 101 -7.24 9.35 30.80
C ASP A 101 -5.76 9.69 30.61
N TYR A 102 -5.03 9.82 31.69
CA TYR A 102 -3.59 10.06 31.66
C TYR A 102 -2.86 8.88 30.97
N PHE A 103 -3.19 7.65 31.37
CA PHE A 103 -2.59 6.47 30.77
C PHE A 103 -2.96 6.31 29.28
N LEU A 104 -4.20 6.62 28.91
CA LEU A 104 -4.68 6.56 27.52
C LEU A 104 -3.98 7.58 26.62
N ILE A 105 -3.83 8.83 27.10
CA ILE A 105 -3.07 9.87 26.39
C ILE A 105 -1.62 9.45 26.22
N ARG A 106 -0.99 8.94 27.29
CA ARG A 106 0.40 8.47 27.25
C ARG A 106 0.59 7.30 26.28
N GLU A 107 -0.37 6.37 26.23
CA GLU A 107 -0.36 5.24 25.28
C GLU A 107 -0.47 5.73 23.84
N TYR A 108 -1.35 6.67 23.55
CA TYR A 108 -1.48 7.30 22.24
C TYR A 108 -0.20 8.01 21.79
N LEU A 109 0.38 8.84 22.66
CA LEU A 109 1.61 9.59 22.35
C LEU A 109 2.80 8.65 22.07
N ARG A 110 2.90 7.54 22.79
CA ARG A 110 3.90 6.51 22.50
C ARG A 110 3.66 5.86 21.17
N TRP A 111 2.42 5.43 20.92
CA TRP A 111 2.03 4.87 19.64
C TRP A 111 2.35 5.84 18.47
N GLU A 112 2.01 7.12 18.61
CA GLU A 112 2.28 8.13 17.57
C GLU A 112 3.79 8.28 17.32
N ALA A 113 4.61 8.32 18.35
CA ALA A 113 6.07 8.44 18.23
C ALA A 113 6.69 7.22 17.51
N ASP A 114 6.23 6.01 17.83
CA ASP A 114 6.72 4.77 17.24
C ASP A 114 6.24 4.58 15.81
N PHE A 115 4.97 4.90 15.53
CA PHE A 115 4.34 4.69 14.24
C PHE A 115 4.77 5.71 13.18
N LYS A 116 4.97 6.97 13.56
CA LYS A 116 5.29 8.06 12.63
C LYS A 116 6.50 7.74 11.73
N ASN A 117 7.47 6.99 12.23
CA ASN A 117 8.69 6.66 11.50
C ASN A 117 8.56 5.37 10.66
N GLN A 118 7.47 4.61 10.80
CA GLN A 118 7.28 3.30 10.15
C GLN A 118 6.25 3.35 9.02
N ILE A 119 5.32 4.30 9.04
CA ILE A 119 4.19 4.38 8.10
C ILE A 119 4.63 4.40 6.63
N GLU A 120 5.72 5.07 6.31
CA GLU A 120 6.23 5.12 4.93
C GLU A 120 6.67 3.73 4.44
N ALA A 121 7.40 2.98 5.26
CA ALA A 121 7.82 1.62 4.94
C ALA A 121 6.62 0.67 4.80
N GLU A 122 5.60 0.85 5.63
CA GLU A 122 4.37 0.06 5.60
C GLU A 122 3.54 0.32 4.34
N VAL A 123 3.40 1.59 3.95
CA VAL A 123 2.72 1.99 2.71
C VAL A 123 3.48 1.44 1.49
N VAL A 124 4.80 1.53 1.48
CA VAL A 124 5.63 0.96 0.40
C VAL A 124 5.46 -0.56 0.32
N ALA A 125 5.50 -1.28 1.44
CA ALA A 125 5.30 -2.73 1.47
C ALA A 125 3.92 -3.13 0.96
N LEU A 126 2.86 -2.42 1.36
CA LEU A 126 1.51 -2.65 0.86
C LEU A 126 1.40 -2.38 -0.64
N SER A 127 2.00 -1.29 -1.12
CA SER A 127 2.01 -0.92 -2.54
C SER A 127 2.73 -1.95 -3.42
N HIS A 128 3.82 -2.54 -2.92
CA HIS A 128 4.50 -3.63 -3.63
C HIS A 128 3.59 -4.85 -3.80
N ILE A 129 2.90 -5.26 -2.74
CA ILE A 129 1.98 -6.42 -2.81
C ILE A 129 0.80 -6.09 -3.74
N ASP A 130 0.21 -4.90 -3.65
CA ASP A 130 -0.90 -4.48 -4.51
C ASP A 130 -0.50 -4.45 -5.99
N ALA A 131 0.70 -3.95 -6.30
CA ALA A 131 1.25 -3.97 -7.65
C ALA A 131 1.41 -5.41 -8.18
N LEU A 132 1.93 -6.33 -7.36
CA LEU A 132 2.08 -7.74 -7.77
C LEU A 132 0.74 -8.45 -7.94
N VAL A 133 -0.24 -8.17 -7.08
CA VAL A 133 -1.61 -8.68 -7.24
C VAL A 133 -2.25 -8.15 -8.53
N SER A 134 -2.04 -6.88 -8.84
CA SER A 134 -2.53 -6.25 -10.07
C SER A 134 -1.89 -6.89 -11.31
N TRP A 135 -0.58 -7.13 -11.30
CA TRP A 135 0.10 -7.85 -12.38
C TRP A 135 -0.36 -9.30 -12.51
N GLY A 136 -0.53 -10.01 -11.38
CA GLY A 136 -1.05 -11.37 -11.37
C GLY A 136 -2.46 -11.45 -11.95
N ARG A 137 -3.34 -10.52 -11.59
CA ARG A 137 -4.69 -10.42 -12.16
C ARG A 137 -4.67 -10.09 -13.65
N PHE A 138 -3.79 -9.19 -14.06
CA PHE A 138 -3.63 -8.86 -15.47
C PHE A 138 -3.16 -10.09 -16.27
N ALA A 139 -2.15 -10.80 -15.78
CA ALA A 139 -1.66 -12.05 -16.40
C ALA A 139 -2.75 -13.14 -16.45
N TYR A 140 -3.52 -13.31 -15.39
CA TYR A 140 -4.63 -14.26 -15.34
C TYR A 140 -5.72 -13.98 -16.39
N ASN A 141 -6.00 -12.70 -16.62
CA ASN A 141 -7.01 -12.29 -17.63
C ASN A 141 -6.48 -12.33 -19.06
N HIS A 142 -5.16 -12.52 -19.26
CA HIS A 142 -4.49 -12.56 -20.55
C HIS A 142 -3.61 -13.81 -20.69
N PRO A 143 -4.23 -15.01 -20.75
CA PRO A 143 -3.49 -16.28 -20.84
C PRO A 143 -2.68 -16.40 -22.14
N GLU A 144 -2.98 -15.59 -23.15
CA GLU A 144 -2.24 -15.48 -24.42
C GLU A 144 -0.93 -14.69 -24.31
N ALA A 145 -0.74 -13.93 -23.24
CA ALA A 145 0.46 -13.15 -23.01
C ALA A 145 1.60 -14.03 -22.49
N THR A 146 2.84 -13.64 -22.76
CA THR A 146 4.04 -14.36 -22.38
C THR A 146 4.93 -13.54 -21.47
N THR A 147 5.90 -14.15 -20.82
CA THR A 147 6.91 -13.42 -20.03
C THR A 147 8.09 -13.06 -20.93
N ALA A 148 8.50 -11.79 -20.88
CA ALA A 148 9.68 -11.34 -21.61
C ALA A 148 10.97 -11.83 -20.93
N GLU A 149 11.98 -12.14 -21.71
CA GLU A 149 13.34 -12.39 -21.25
C GLU A 149 14.10 -11.06 -21.15
N VAL A 150 14.47 -10.66 -19.94
CA VAL A 150 15.30 -9.48 -19.71
C VAL A 150 16.75 -9.93 -19.62
N THR A 151 17.58 -9.50 -20.59
CA THR A 151 18.97 -9.91 -20.71
C THR A 151 19.93 -8.78 -20.36
N SER A 152 21.11 -9.14 -19.86
CA SER A 152 22.24 -8.22 -19.70
C SER A 152 23.04 -8.03 -20.98
N ASP A 153 22.68 -8.71 -22.09
CA ASP A 153 23.32 -8.54 -23.38
C ASP A 153 23.05 -7.15 -23.93
N THR A 154 24.07 -6.33 -23.98
CA THR A 154 23.99 -4.94 -24.46
C THR A 154 23.83 -4.82 -25.97
N ASN A 155 24.00 -5.90 -26.74
CA ASN A 155 23.82 -5.86 -28.20
C ASN A 155 22.34 -5.85 -28.61
N VAL A 156 21.45 -6.39 -27.79
CA VAL A 156 20.01 -6.45 -28.09
C VAL A 156 19.30 -5.34 -27.35
N SER A 157 18.63 -4.43 -28.04
CA SER A 157 17.73 -3.48 -27.40
C SER A 157 16.34 -4.08 -27.20
N VAL A 158 15.73 -4.57 -28.28
CA VAL A 158 14.44 -5.27 -28.28
C VAL A 158 14.43 -6.27 -29.41
N GLU A 159 14.04 -7.50 -29.15
CA GLU A 159 13.76 -8.54 -30.11
C GLU A 159 12.41 -9.18 -29.81
N ALA A 160 11.50 -9.24 -30.76
CA ALA A 160 10.17 -9.76 -30.56
C ALA A 160 9.66 -10.54 -31.76
N GLU A 161 9.08 -11.72 -31.52
CA GLU A 161 8.37 -12.53 -32.47
C GLU A 161 6.86 -12.40 -32.27
N GLU A 162 6.13 -12.19 -33.36
CA GLU A 162 4.67 -12.06 -33.35
C GLU A 162 4.16 -11.06 -32.32
N ILE A 163 4.84 -9.91 -32.14
CA ILE A 163 4.40 -8.86 -31.24
C ILE A 163 3.12 -8.19 -31.75
N TYR A 164 2.17 -7.95 -30.86
CA TYR A 164 0.89 -7.31 -31.19
C TYR A 164 0.41 -6.37 -30.08
N HIS A 165 -0.53 -5.52 -30.44
CA HIS A 165 -1.08 -4.53 -29.51
C HIS A 165 -2.08 -5.17 -28.55
N PRO A 166 -1.91 -5.05 -27.21
CA PRO A 166 -2.73 -5.75 -26.23
C PRO A 166 -4.24 -5.47 -26.34
N PHE A 167 -4.61 -4.24 -26.72
CA PHE A 167 -6.01 -3.82 -26.75
C PHE A 167 -6.71 -3.97 -28.11
N LEU A 168 -6.07 -4.63 -29.10
CA LEU A 168 -6.70 -4.92 -30.38
C LEU A 168 -7.31 -6.34 -30.45
N GLY A 169 -7.09 -7.15 -29.43
CA GLY A 169 -7.62 -8.51 -29.34
C GLY A 169 -7.30 -9.37 -30.58
N THR A 170 -8.26 -10.17 -31.03
CA THR A 170 -8.12 -11.07 -32.17
C THR A 170 -7.89 -10.37 -33.53
N LYS A 171 -8.12 -9.07 -33.61
CA LYS A 171 -7.87 -8.25 -34.80
C LYS A 171 -6.43 -7.72 -34.89
N ALA A 172 -5.62 -7.98 -33.88
CA ALA A 172 -4.25 -7.50 -33.83
C ALA A 172 -3.40 -8.19 -34.92
N ILE A 173 -2.74 -7.36 -35.74
CA ILE A 173 -1.75 -7.86 -36.70
C ILE A 173 -0.46 -8.11 -35.93
N LYS A 174 0.03 -9.33 -36.00
CA LYS A 174 1.28 -9.77 -35.41
C LYS A 174 2.46 -9.43 -36.30
N ASN A 175 3.53 -8.91 -35.74
CA ASN A 175 4.74 -8.50 -36.44
C ASN A 175 5.98 -9.03 -35.75
N ASN A 176 7.05 -9.26 -36.50
CA ASN A 176 8.38 -9.49 -35.96
C ASN A 176 9.13 -8.17 -35.93
N PHE A 177 9.88 -7.92 -34.86
CA PHE A 177 10.66 -6.71 -34.72
C PHE A 177 11.96 -6.98 -33.97
N SER A 178 13.04 -6.39 -34.49
CA SER A 178 14.35 -6.43 -33.82
C SER A 178 15.05 -5.10 -34.00
N ILE A 179 15.63 -4.61 -32.92
CA ILE A 179 16.50 -3.43 -32.90
C ILE A 179 17.71 -3.70 -32.00
N VAL A 180 18.89 -3.41 -32.54
CA VAL A 180 20.17 -3.53 -31.81
C VAL A 180 20.49 -2.20 -31.11
N ASN A 181 21.23 -2.28 -30.03
CA ASN A 181 21.66 -1.09 -29.32
C ASN A 181 22.55 -0.21 -30.20
N GLY A 182 22.37 1.10 -30.10
CA GLY A 182 23.10 2.08 -30.90
C GLY A 182 22.61 2.21 -32.36
N SER A 183 21.56 1.46 -32.75
CA SER A 183 20.94 1.61 -34.07
C SER A 183 19.62 2.37 -34.02
N TYR A 184 19.14 2.83 -35.15
CA TYR A 184 17.82 3.43 -35.31
C TYR A 184 17.07 2.78 -36.48
N THR A 185 15.74 2.68 -36.32
CA THR A 185 14.87 2.11 -37.38
C THR A 185 13.86 3.18 -37.82
N ILE A 186 13.74 3.40 -39.12
CA ILE A 186 12.78 4.35 -39.68
C ILE A 186 11.58 3.55 -40.20
N VAL A 187 10.40 3.82 -39.64
CA VAL A 187 9.13 3.20 -40.07
C VAL A 187 8.43 4.13 -41.05
N THR A 188 8.36 3.72 -42.31
CA THR A 188 7.72 4.48 -43.40
C THR A 188 6.48 3.75 -43.91
N GLY A 189 5.62 4.47 -44.62
CA GLY A 189 4.41 3.89 -45.21
C GLY A 189 3.31 4.94 -45.42
N ALA A 190 2.26 4.56 -46.13
CA ALA A 190 1.11 5.42 -46.42
C ALA A 190 0.39 5.90 -45.15
N ASN A 191 -0.40 6.97 -45.25
CA ASN A 191 -1.29 7.37 -44.17
C ASN A 191 -2.26 6.22 -43.86
N MET A 192 -2.59 6.06 -42.56
CA MET A 192 -3.44 4.98 -42.05
C MET A 192 -2.87 3.54 -42.21
N ALA A 193 -1.62 3.35 -42.62
CA ALA A 193 -0.98 2.03 -42.71
C ALA A 193 -0.62 1.38 -41.36
N GLY A 194 -1.02 1.96 -40.24
CA GLY A 194 -0.78 1.37 -38.90
C GLY A 194 0.59 1.69 -38.27
N LYS A 195 1.38 2.60 -38.86
CA LYS A 195 2.71 2.99 -38.35
C LYS A 195 2.69 3.37 -36.86
N SER A 196 1.79 4.26 -36.46
CA SER A 196 1.67 4.73 -35.09
C SER A 196 1.21 3.62 -34.14
N THR A 197 0.34 2.71 -34.61
CA THR A 197 -0.10 1.53 -33.85
C THR A 197 1.07 0.57 -33.63
N PHE A 198 1.88 0.33 -34.66
CA PHE A 198 3.06 -0.50 -34.54
C PHE A 198 4.09 0.06 -33.53
N LEU A 199 4.40 1.35 -33.63
CA LEU A 199 5.30 1.99 -32.64
C LEU A 199 4.76 1.92 -31.22
N ARG A 200 3.45 2.15 -31.03
CA ARG A 200 2.79 1.98 -29.72
C ARG A 200 2.86 0.54 -29.23
N THR A 201 2.68 -0.43 -30.13
CA THR A 201 2.80 -1.86 -29.82
C THR A 201 4.16 -2.19 -29.20
N ILE A 202 5.24 -1.72 -29.84
CA ILE A 202 6.61 -1.91 -29.33
C ILE A 202 6.76 -1.22 -27.97
N GLY A 203 6.37 0.06 -27.88
CA GLY A 203 6.51 0.84 -26.65
C GLY A 203 5.75 0.26 -25.45
N ILE A 204 4.49 -0.16 -25.64
CA ILE A 204 3.68 -0.77 -24.59
C ILE A 204 4.31 -2.08 -24.12
N ASN A 205 4.64 -2.99 -25.03
CA ASN A 205 5.25 -4.28 -24.68
C ASN A 205 6.62 -4.10 -24.01
N TYR A 206 7.41 -3.12 -24.46
CA TYR A 206 8.68 -2.77 -23.82
C TYR A 206 8.48 -2.31 -22.36
N ILE A 207 7.51 -1.42 -22.11
CA ILE A 207 7.18 -0.96 -20.76
C ILE A 207 6.71 -2.13 -19.88
N LEU A 208 5.83 -3.00 -20.41
CA LEU A 208 5.38 -4.20 -19.72
C LEU A 208 6.56 -5.10 -19.34
N ALA A 209 7.43 -5.42 -20.30
CA ALA A 209 8.62 -6.24 -20.09
C ALA A 209 9.54 -5.67 -19.01
N ARG A 210 9.78 -4.36 -19.06
CA ARG A 210 10.67 -3.66 -18.09
C ARG A 210 10.13 -3.65 -16.66
N ASN A 211 8.82 -3.73 -16.48
CA ASN A 211 8.16 -3.79 -15.18
C ASN A 211 7.82 -5.22 -14.74
N GLY A 212 8.35 -6.25 -15.43
CA GLY A 212 8.09 -7.65 -15.09
C GLY A 212 6.67 -8.11 -15.42
N GLY A 213 5.91 -7.32 -16.17
CA GLY A 213 4.56 -7.66 -16.61
C GLY A 213 4.54 -8.60 -17.82
N PRO A 214 3.39 -9.22 -18.11
CA PRO A 214 3.21 -10.06 -19.28
C PRO A 214 3.22 -9.22 -20.58
N VAL A 215 3.83 -9.75 -21.63
CA VAL A 215 3.97 -9.11 -22.95
C VAL A 215 3.14 -9.83 -24.00
N PHE A 216 2.65 -9.10 -24.97
CA PHE A 216 1.81 -9.59 -26.05
C PHE A 216 2.66 -9.89 -27.28
N ALA A 217 3.43 -10.98 -27.18
CA ALA A 217 4.29 -11.51 -28.20
C ALA A 217 4.41 -13.03 -28.02
N LYS A 218 4.77 -13.77 -29.08
CA LYS A 218 5.13 -15.17 -28.95
C LYS A 218 6.42 -15.36 -28.16
N ARG A 219 7.39 -14.47 -28.39
CA ARG A 219 8.65 -14.35 -27.65
C ARG A 219 9.11 -12.91 -27.65
N MET A 220 9.64 -12.44 -26.55
CA MET A 220 10.24 -11.11 -26.46
C MET A 220 11.49 -11.15 -25.58
N ARG A 221 12.58 -10.55 -26.06
CA ARG A 221 13.82 -10.28 -25.32
C ARG A 221 14.07 -8.78 -25.29
N THR A 222 14.53 -8.28 -24.19
CA THR A 222 14.94 -6.87 -24.07
C THR A 222 16.13 -6.74 -23.14
N SER A 223 17.03 -5.81 -23.44
CA SER A 223 18.14 -5.52 -22.54
C SER A 223 17.74 -4.60 -21.40
N THR A 224 18.55 -4.62 -20.35
CA THR A 224 18.54 -3.57 -19.33
C THR A 224 19.33 -2.40 -19.90
N PHE A 225 18.65 -1.29 -20.24
CA PHE A 225 19.38 -0.04 -20.48
C PHE A 225 19.91 0.50 -19.15
N ASN A 226 21.19 0.81 -19.12
CA ASN A 226 21.79 1.61 -18.09
C ASN A 226 21.66 3.09 -18.45
#